data_dfdcc75913c42404ca2d3ddbd984cec9
#
_entry.id   dfdcc75913c42404ca2d3ddbd984cec9
#
_cell.length_a   1.000
_cell.length_b   1.000
_cell.length_c   1.000
_cell.angle_alpha   90.00
_cell.angle_beta   90.00
_cell.angle_gamma   90.00
#
_symmetry.space_group_name_H-M   'P 1'
#
loop_
_entity.id
_entity.type
_entity.pdbx_description
1 polymer ?
#
loop_
_entity_poly.entity_id
_entity_poly.type
_entity_poly.pdbx_seq_one_letter_code
_entity_poly.pdbx_strand_id
1 'polypeptide(L)'
;MRHTRPLLLLAIFVCLFALSCGRELKIKYKHKGHHLPVYNHTLATILVEYASASCLLGHARDVMIXXRCDDLTEGFEIIELIVDIEHCLQAFVGVAKNLNAVVIAFRGTQEHSIQNWVEDLFWKQLDLNYPGMPDAMVHHGFYSAYHNTTLRPGILNAVKRAKDYYGDLDIMVTGHSMGGAMAAFCALDLTVNHEPKNVMVMTFGQPRIGNAAFSFYYRQHVPNTIRVTHEHDIVPHLPPYYSYFPQKTYHHFPREVWLYNIGVGSLVYRVEKVCDGTGEDPDCSRSVSGTSVSDHLHYYGVDLMGTTWRSCGIVMDSHVKEYGKTDIKGNIVLSRDVASPILKLKTERNGGRNEV
;
A
#
# COMPACT_ATOMS: atom_id res chain seq x y z
N MET A 1 -40.98 -11.13 -44.35
CA MET A 1 -40.62 -10.15 -43.28
C MET A 1 -39.95 -10.78 -42.01
N ARG A 2 -39.23 -11.91 -42.14
CA ARG A 2 -38.60 -12.58 -40.97
C ARG A 2 -37.07 -12.50 -40.91
N HIS A 3 -36.41 -11.89 -41.92
CA HIS A 3 -34.94 -11.87 -41.98
C HIS A 3 -34.29 -10.51 -41.58
N THR A 4 -35.08 -9.51 -41.26
CA THR A 4 -34.55 -8.17 -40.92
C THR A 4 -34.14 -8.01 -39.43
N ARG A 5 -34.69 -8.82 -38.55
CA ARG A 5 -34.42 -8.71 -37.10
C ARG A 5 -32.97 -9.08 -36.70
N PRO A 6 -32.37 -10.19 -37.22
CA PRO A 6 -31.00 -10.51 -36.86
C PRO A 6 -29.98 -9.50 -37.41
N LEU A 7 -30.25 -8.94 -38.59
CA LEU A 7 -29.38 -7.89 -39.17
C LEU A 7 -29.45 -6.60 -38.37
N LEU A 8 -30.60 -6.23 -37.85
CA LEU A 8 -30.77 -5.04 -37.01
C LEU A 8 -30.05 -5.23 -35.65
N LEU A 9 -30.14 -6.39 -35.03
CA LEU A 9 -29.45 -6.72 -33.79
C LEU A 9 -27.94 -6.73 -34.01
N LEU A 10 -27.45 -7.27 -35.11
CA LEU A 10 -26.03 -7.27 -35.47
C LEU A 10 -25.52 -5.82 -35.68
N ALA A 11 -26.32 -5.00 -36.40
CA ALA A 11 -25.97 -3.58 -36.60
C ALA A 11 -25.93 -2.81 -35.30
N ILE A 12 -26.88 -3.04 -34.39
CA ILE A 12 -26.90 -2.44 -33.06
C ILE A 12 -25.66 -2.89 -32.25
N PHE A 13 -25.30 -4.18 -32.32
CA PHE A 13 -24.13 -4.73 -31.64
C PHE A 13 -22.84 -4.14 -32.19
N VAL A 14 -22.71 -3.99 -33.51
CA VAL A 14 -21.57 -3.39 -34.20
C VAL A 14 -21.51 -1.90 -33.88
N CYS A 15 -22.61 -1.19 -33.82
CA CYS A 15 -22.65 0.22 -33.42
C CYS A 15 -22.25 0.41 -31.95
N LEU A 16 -22.74 -0.45 -31.08
CA LEU A 16 -22.37 -0.44 -29.65
C LEU A 16 -20.87 -0.75 -29.49
N PHE A 17 -20.35 -1.68 -30.28
CA PHE A 17 -18.94 -2.03 -30.28
C PHE A 17 -18.08 -0.89 -30.85
N ALA A 18 -18.52 -0.26 -31.93
CA ALA A 18 -17.83 0.88 -32.55
C ALA A 18 -17.85 2.12 -31.63
N LEU A 19 -18.95 2.32 -30.89
CA LEU A 19 -19.06 3.39 -29.88
C LEU A 19 -18.17 3.07 -28.67
N SER A 20 -17.91 1.79 -28.39
CA SER A 20 -17.02 1.39 -27.30
C SER A 20 -15.54 1.54 -27.64
N CYS A 21 -15.18 1.52 -28.92
CA CYS A 21 -13.79 1.60 -29.38
C CYS A 21 -13.24 3.04 -29.52
N GLY A 22 -13.99 4.08 -29.15
CA GLY A 22 -13.68 5.37 -29.68
C GLY A 22 -13.65 6.61 -28.79
N ARG A 23 -13.65 6.51 -27.47
CA ARG A 23 -13.45 7.71 -26.63
C ARG A 23 -12.61 7.42 -25.39
N GLU A 24 -11.32 7.32 -25.60
CA GLU A 24 -10.40 7.68 -24.53
C GLU A 24 -10.63 9.16 -24.20
N LEU A 25 -11.14 9.41 -23.02
CA LEU A 25 -11.07 10.77 -22.47
C LEU A 25 -9.59 11.03 -22.18
N LYS A 26 -8.89 11.56 -23.16
CA LYS A 26 -7.56 12.14 -22.92
C LYS A 26 -7.76 13.38 -22.06
N ILE A 27 -7.76 13.17 -20.74
CA ILE A 27 -7.66 14.28 -19.80
C ILE A 27 -6.29 14.90 -20.06
N LYS A 28 -6.25 15.98 -20.82
CA LYS A 28 -5.03 16.76 -21.01
C LYS A 28 -4.70 17.45 -19.70
N TYR A 29 -3.91 16.78 -18.89
CA TYR A 29 -3.34 17.39 -17.69
C TYR A 29 -2.37 18.50 -18.14
N LYS A 30 -2.69 19.72 -17.82
CA LYS A 30 -1.72 20.81 -17.91
C LYS A 30 -0.71 20.58 -16.80
N HIS A 31 0.43 20.01 -17.14
CA HIS A 31 1.54 19.83 -16.20
C HIS A 31 2.02 21.20 -15.69
N LYS A 32 1.67 21.56 -14.48
CA LYS A 32 2.51 22.44 -13.68
C LYS A 32 3.71 21.55 -13.25
N GLY A 33 4.89 21.95 -13.63
CA GLY A 33 6.14 21.17 -13.61
C GLY A 33 6.54 20.49 -12.29
N HIS A 34 5.73 19.55 -11.83
CA HIS A 34 6.18 18.60 -10.83
C HIS A 34 7.03 17.54 -11.55
N HIS A 35 8.31 17.47 -11.21
CA HIS A 35 9.15 16.39 -11.67
C HIS A 35 8.54 15.08 -11.17
N LEU A 36 8.25 14.17 -12.08
CA LEU A 36 7.83 12.82 -11.74
C LEU A 36 8.98 12.13 -10.98
N PRO A 37 8.67 11.30 -9.97
CA PRO A 37 9.71 10.62 -9.22
C PRO A 37 10.57 9.76 -10.14
N VAL A 38 11.88 9.83 -9.94
CA VAL A 38 12.83 8.99 -10.68
C VAL A 38 12.83 7.62 -10.00
N TYR A 39 12.54 6.60 -10.78
CA TYR A 39 12.59 5.23 -10.31
C TYR A 39 14.05 4.83 -10.01
N ASN A 40 14.25 4.16 -8.90
CA ASN A 40 15.55 3.64 -8.46
C ASN A 40 15.40 2.17 -8.07
N HIS A 41 16.03 1.29 -8.81
CA HIS A 41 15.98 -0.17 -8.60
C HIS A 41 16.49 -0.56 -7.21
N THR A 42 17.64 -0.01 -6.79
CA THR A 42 18.22 -0.34 -5.47
C THR A 42 17.27 0.06 -4.33
N LEU A 43 16.65 1.23 -4.44
CA LEU A 43 15.67 1.64 -3.44
C LEU A 43 14.43 0.71 -3.46
N ALA A 44 14.01 0.27 -4.63
CA ALA A 44 12.87 -0.66 -4.74
C ALA A 44 13.18 -2.01 -4.07
N THR A 45 14.40 -2.54 -4.27
CA THR A 45 14.82 -3.79 -3.62
C THR A 45 14.94 -3.64 -2.09
N ILE A 46 15.34 -2.48 -1.61
CA ILE A 46 15.35 -2.18 -0.15
C ILE A 46 13.92 -2.11 0.40
N LEU A 47 13.04 -1.34 -0.29
CA LEU A 47 11.69 -1.10 0.24
C LEU A 47 10.78 -2.33 0.15
N VAL A 48 11.03 -3.26 -0.78
CA VAL A 48 10.29 -4.53 -0.82
C VAL A 48 10.66 -5.41 0.38
N GLU A 49 11.91 -5.36 0.85
CA GLU A 49 12.31 -6.08 2.07
C GLU A 49 11.57 -5.54 3.30
N TYR A 50 11.45 -4.22 3.43
CA TYR A 50 10.64 -3.63 4.51
C TYR A 50 9.16 -4.01 4.39
N ALA A 51 8.61 -4.04 3.17
CA ALA A 51 7.23 -4.46 2.95
C ALA A 51 7.03 -5.95 3.33
N SER A 52 8.00 -6.80 2.99
CA SER A 52 8.00 -8.22 3.38
C SER A 52 8.08 -8.39 4.90
N ALA A 53 8.96 -7.66 5.56
CA ALA A 53 9.13 -7.72 7.02
C ALA A 53 7.83 -7.47 7.78
N SER A 54 6.93 -6.66 7.23
CA SER A 54 5.66 -6.36 7.86
C SER A 54 4.69 -7.56 7.89
N CYS A 55 4.93 -8.61 7.09
CA CYS A 55 4.04 -9.77 6.96
C CYS A 55 4.28 -10.88 8.00
N LEU A 56 5.42 -10.89 8.68
CA LEU A 56 5.93 -12.09 9.40
C LEU A 56 5.56 -12.22 10.86
N LEU A 57 4.65 -11.45 11.41
CA LEU A 57 4.34 -11.46 12.83
C LEU A 57 3.17 -12.37 13.25
N GLY A 58 2.95 -13.47 12.52
CA GLY A 58 1.83 -14.38 12.81
C GLY A 58 2.00 -15.28 14.03
N HIS A 59 3.21 -15.46 14.57
CA HIS A 59 3.49 -16.44 15.63
C HIS A 59 4.44 -15.91 16.71
N ALA A 60 4.14 -14.74 17.24
CA ALA A 60 5.00 -14.10 18.25
C ALA A 60 4.83 -14.74 19.62
N ARG A 61 5.57 -15.78 19.89
CA ARG A 61 5.78 -16.23 21.28
C ARG A 61 7.21 -15.96 21.79
N ASP A 62 8.17 -15.71 20.87
CA ASP A 62 9.57 -15.42 21.25
C ASP A 62 10.16 -14.43 20.23
N VAL A 63 10.67 -13.31 20.68
CA VAL A 63 10.54 -12.09 19.97
C VAL A 63 11.78 -11.18 20.07
N MET A 64 12.54 -11.05 19.01
CA MET A 64 13.64 -10.10 18.89
C MET A 64 13.61 -9.30 17.58
N ILE A 65 13.99 -8.04 17.71
CA ILE A 65 13.98 -7.16 16.54
C ILE A 65 15.29 -7.28 15.76
N UNK A 66 15.48 -8.07 14.85
CA UNK A 66 16.43 -8.13 14.16
C UNK A 66 16.07 -8.13 12.91
N UNK A 67 16.00 -7.51 12.41
CA UNK A 67 15.85 -7.57 11.38
C UNK A 67 16.68 -8.33 10.88
N ARG A 68 16.64 -9.34 10.72
CA ARG A 68 17.38 -10.23 9.87
C ARG A 68 16.94 -10.07 8.43
N CYS A 69 17.14 -8.91 7.98
CA CYS A 69 17.11 -8.63 6.56
C CYS A 69 18.55 -8.72 6.06
N ASP A 70 18.71 -9.09 4.79
CA ASP A 70 20.01 -9.09 4.12
C ASP A 70 20.69 -7.69 4.25
N ASP A 71 21.92 -7.57 3.89
CA ASP A 71 22.77 -6.37 3.99
C ASP A 71 22.04 -5.07 3.61
N LEU A 72 20.98 -5.15 2.82
CA LEU A 72 20.22 -3.98 2.33
C LEU A 72 19.50 -3.21 3.43
N THR A 73 19.11 -3.88 4.52
CA THR A 73 18.36 -3.24 5.63
C THR A 73 19.17 -3.23 6.94
N GLU A 74 20.47 -3.46 6.86
CA GLU A 74 21.34 -3.46 8.02
C GLU A 74 21.30 -2.12 8.77
N GLY A 75 21.29 -2.18 10.10
CA GLY A 75 21.28 -1.00 10.97
C GLY A 75 19.91 -0.31 11.09
N PHE A 76 18.85 -0.92 10.64
CA PHE A 76 17.50 -0.40 10.85
C PHE A 76 17.11 -0.42 12.32
N GLU A 77 16.62 0.71 12.83
CA GLU A 77 16.17 0.83 14.21
C GLU A 77 14.67 1.00 14.30
N ILE A 78 13.98 0.00 14.85
CA ILE A 78 12.53 0.08 15.04
C ILE A 78 12.20 1.05 16.18
N ILE A 79 11.35 2.02 15.89
CA ILE A 79 10.78 2.97 16.87
C ILE A 79 9.51 2.38 17.47
N GLU A 80 8.66 1.81 16.65
CA GLU A 80 7.37 1.25 17.10
C GLU A 80 6.88 0.16 16.17
N LEU A 81 6.30 -0.89 16.75
CA LEU A 81 5.53 -1.92 16.06
C LEU A 81 4.09 -1.82 16.56
N ILE A 82 3.16 -1.69 15.65
CA ILE A 82 1.75 -1.49 15.95
C ILE A 82 0.95 -2.69 15.41
N VAL A 83 0.23 -3.37 16.29
CA VAL A 83 -0.60 -4.52 15.93
C VAL A 83 -2.04 -4.25 16.40
N ASP A 84 -2.95 -4.17 15.47
CA ASP A 84 -4.39 -4.04 15.71
C ASP A 84 -5.02 -5.43 15.54
N ILE A 85 -5.24 -6.13 16.64
CA ILE A 85 -5.76 -7.50 16.62
C ILE A 85 -7.22 -7.54 16.17
N GLU A 86 -8.00 -6.55 16.60
CA GLU A 86 -9.43 -6.45 16.27
C GLU A 86 -9.67 -6.46 14.76
N HIS A 87 -8.78 -5.78 14.01
CA HIS A 87 -8.92 -5.63 12.56
C HIS A 87 -7.87 -6.45 11.78
N CYS A 88 -7.04 -7.24 12.46
CA CYS A 88 -5.95 -8.01 11.86
C CYS A 88 -4.96 -7.16 11.06
N LEU A 89 -4.62 -5.95 11.57
CA LEU A 89 -3.75 -4.99 10.89
C LEU A 89 -2.42 -4.85 11.61
N GLN A 90 -1.40 -4.46 10.87
CA GLN A 90 -0.06 -4.32 11.41
C GLN A 90 0.76 -3.31 10.61
N ALA A 91 1.58 -2.54 11.31
CA ALA A 91 2.56 -1.66 10.71
C ALA A 91 3.75 -1.50 11.66
N PHE A 92 4.90 -1.13 11.10
CA PHE A 92 6.01 -0.68 11.92
C PHE A 92 6.55 0.66 11.42
N VAL A 93 7.19 1.38 12.33
CA VAL A 93 7.91 2.62 12.05
C VAL A 93 9.32 2.48 12.61
N GLY A 94 10.31 2.81 11.82
CA GLY A 94 11.71 2.80 12.26
C GLY A 94 12.58 3.75 11.46
N VAL A 95 13.86 3.81 11.80
CA VAL A 95 14.83 4.67 11.15
C VAL A 95 15.82 3.81 10.38
N ALA A 96 15.88 4.03 9.08
CA ALA A 96 16.87 3.45 8.17
C ALA A 96 18.04 4.43 8.03
N LYS A 97 19.11 4.19 8.77
CA LYS A 97 20.28 5.09 8.81
C LYS A 97 20.96 5.19 7.44
N ASN A 98 21.04 4.07 6.73
CA ASN A 98 21.62 4.01 5.39
C ASN A 98 20.82 4.83 4.35
N LEU A 99 19.52 5.04 4.57
CA LEU A 99 18.66 5.86 3.71
C LEU A 99 18.46 7.28 4.25
N ASN A 100 18.92 7.56 5.45
CA ASN A 100 18.66 8.81 6.18
C ASN A 100 17.16 9.12 6.23
N ALA A 101 16.35 8.12 6.54
CA ALA A 101 14.89 8.21 6.44
C ALA A 101 14.17 7.46 7.56
N VAL A 102 13.00 7.95 7.91
CA VAL A 102 12.00 7.19 8.66
C VAL A 102 11.28 6.28 7.66
N VAL A 103 11.27 4.98 7.89
CA VAL A 103 10.52 4.01 7.08
C VAL A 103 9.27 3.59 7.84
N ILE A 104 8.14 3.67 7.16
CA ILE A 104 6.83 3.19 7.63
C ILE A 104 6.40 2.05 6.71
N ALA A 105 6.21 0.86 7.25
CA ALA A 105 5.83 -0.30 6.45
C ALA A 105 4.54 -0.92 6.98
N PHE A 106 3.62 -1.21 6.07
CA PHE A 106 2.29 -1.78 6.35
C PHE A 106 2.20 -3.21 5.86
N ARG A 107 1.66 -4.09 6.70
CA ARG A 107 1.34 -5.46 6.32
C ARG A 107 0.13 -5.51 5.39
N GLY A 108 0.19 -6.40 4.40
CA GLY A 108 -0.93 -6.75 3.56
C GLY A 108 -1.87 -7.77 4.20
N THR A 109 -2.80 -8.29 3.40
CA THR A 109 -3.73 -9.35 3.79
C THR A 109 -2.97 -10.66 4.01
N GLN A 110 -3.35 -11.44 5.01
CA GLN A 110 -2.73 -12.74 5.29
C GLN A 110 -3.00 -13.73 4.15
N GLU A 111 -2.03 -14.59 3.86
CA GLU A 111 -2.05 -15.56 2.76
C GLU A 111 -3.35 -16.37 2.68
N HIS A 112 -3.78 -16.90 3.81
CA HIS A 112 -4.96 -17.77 3.86
C HIS A 112 -6.27 -17.06 3.49
N SER A 113 -6.25 -15.73 3.51
CA SER A 113 -7.43 -14.90 3.22
C SER A 113 -7.35 -14.20 1.86
N ILE A 114 -6.20 -14.30 1.17
CA ILE A 114 -5.97 -13.45 -0.01
C ILE A 114 -6.92 -13.75 -1.16
N GLN A 115 -7.26 -15.01 -1.37
CA GLN A 115 -8.16 -15.39 -2.46
C GLN A 115 -9.58 -14.86 -2.24
N ASN A 116 -10.12 -15.03 -1.04
CA ASN A 116 -11.43 -14.48 -0.69
C ASN A 116 -11.43 -12.96 -0.77
N TRP A 117 -10.36 -12.33 -0.30
CA TRP A 117 -10.19 -10.88 -0.34
C TRP A 117 -10.13 -10.34 -1.78
N VAL A 118 -9.48 -11.06 -2.69
CA VAL A 118 -9.45 -10.74 -4.14
C VAL A 118 -10.86 -10.79 -4.72
N GLU A 119 -11.65 -11.82 -4.37
CA GLU A 119 -13.05 -11.94 -4.81
C GLU A 119 -13.90 -10.79 -4.28
N ASP A 120 -13.74 -10.43 -3.02
CA ASP A 120 -14.45 -9.29 -2.41
C ASP A 120 -14.10 -7.98 -3.13
N LEU A 121 -12.83 -7.76 -3.46
CA LEU A 121 -12.38 -6.56 -4.19
C LEU A 121 -12.97 -6.47 -5.60
N PHE A 122 -13.19 -7.60 -6.26
CA PHE A 122 -13.73 -7.61 -7.61
C PHE A 122 -15.12 -6.96 -7.67
N TRP A 123 -15.93 -7.17 -6.64
CA TRP A 123 -17.30 -6.66 -6.58
C TRP A 123 -17.41 -5.31 -5.85
N LYS A 124 -16.32 -4.83 -5.28
CA LYS A 124 -16.35 -3.63 -4.43
C LYS A 124 -16.55 -2.35 -5.24
N GLN A 125 -17.53 -1.56 -4.83
CA GLN A 125 -17.80 -0.25 -5.40
C GLN A 125 -17.21 0.87 -4.53
N LEU A 126 -17.08 2.06 -5.12
CA LEU A 126 -16.72 3.27 -4.39
C LEU A 126 -17.85 3.60 -3.41
N ASP A 127 -17.53 3.71 -2.14
CA ASP A 127 -18.54 3.77 -1.08
C ASP A 127 -18.29 4.87 -0.03
N LEU A 128 -17.23 5.65 -0.16
CA LEU A 128 -16.94 6.72 0.77
C LEU A 128 -16.42 7.96 0.04
N ASN A 129 -17.07 9.11 0.26
CA ASN A 129 -16.52 10.40 -0.14
C ASN A 129 -15.33 10.75 0.74
N TYR A 130 -14.20 11.08 0.13
CA TYR A 130 -13.00 11.46 0.87
C TYR A 130 -13.27 12.79 1.61
N PRO A 131 -12.99 12.86 2.92
CA PRO A 131 -13.31 14.06 3.70
C PRO A 131 -12.70 15.35 3.12
N GLY A 132 -13.51 16.37 2.97
CA GLY A 132 -13.11 17.64 2.41
C GLY A 132 -13.07 17.74 0.89
N MET A 133 -13.33 16.62 0.18
CA MET A 133 -13.26 16.56 -1.28
C MET A 133 -14.52 15.88 -1.84
N PRO A 134 -15.58 16.63 -2.15
CA PRO A 134 -16.90 16.02 -2.45
C PRO A 134 -16.93 15.11 -3.68
N ASP A 135 -16.05 15.31 -4.67
CA ASP A 135 -16.00 14.47 -5.87
C ASP A 135 -15.00 13.31 -5.76
N ALA A 136 -14.16 13.32 -4.72
CA ALA A 136 -13.16 12.28 -4.50
C ALA A 136 -13.77 11.14 -3.68
N MET A 137 -13.92 9.99 -4.32
CA MET A 137 -14.45 8.79 -3.66
C MET A 137 -13.37 7.76 -3.46
N VAL A 138 -13.41 7.05 -2.33
CA VAL A 138 -12.42 6.04 -1.95
C VAL A 138 -13.09 4.75 -1.48
N HIS A 139 -12.30 3.70 -1.43
CA HIS A 139 -12.67 2.41 -0.83
C HIS A 139 -12.73 2.56 0.69
N HIS A 140 -13.93 2.43 1.25
CA HIS A 140 -14.17 2.61 2.69
C HIS A 140 -13.28 1.70 3.55
N GLY A 141 -13.17 0.43 3.19
CA GLY A 141 -12.38 -0.53 3.97
C GLY A 141 -10.91 -0.12 4.09
N PHE A 142 -10.28 0.31 2.99
CA PHE A 142 -8.88 0.77 3.04
C PHE A 142 -8.72 2.06 3.82
N TYR A 143 -9.65 3.00 3.62
CA TYR A 143 -9.67 4.26 4.37
C TYR A 143 -9.77 3.97 5.88
N SER A 144 -10.75 3.16 6.27
CA SER A 144 -10.98 2.82 7.68
C SER A 144 -9.84 2.03 8.31
N ALA A 145 -9.22 1.12 7.55
CA ALA A 145 -8.08 0.35 8.03
C ALA A 145 -6.91 1.25 8.49
N TYR A 146 -6.69 2.38 7.81
CA TYR A 146 -5.68 3.34 8.24
C TYR A 146 -6.25 4.35 9.26
N HIS A 147 -7.37 5.02 8.92
CA HIS A 147 -7.83 6.20 9.69
C HIS A 147 -8.55 5.86 10.98
N ASN A 148 -9.27 4.72 11.05
CA ASN A 148 -10.21 4.42 12.13
C ASN A 148 -9.72 3.32 13.06
N THR A 149 -8.42 3.00 13.04
CA THR A 149 -7.80 1.95 13.84
C THR A 149 -6.64 2.50 14.67
N THR A 150 -5.97 1.63 15.42
CA THR A 150 -4.80 2.01 16.21
C THR A 150 -3.57 2.34 15.35
N LEU A 151 -3.59 2.01 14.05
CA LEU A 151 -2.45 2.25 13.17
C LEU A 151 -2.11 3.75 13.05
N ARG A 152 -3.10 4.58 12.73
CA ARG A 152 -2.88 6.02 12.51
C ARG A 152 -2.25 6.71 13.74
N PRO A 153 -2.85 6.67 14.92
CA PRO A 153 -2.24 7.34 16.08
C PRO A 153 -0.88 6.75 16.47
N GLY A 154 -0.70 5.44 16.33
CA GLY A 154 0.58 4.78 16.60
C GLY A 154 1.69 5.28 15.67
N ILE A 155 1.38 5.35 14.37
CA ILE A 155 2.34 5.82 13.34
C ILE A 155 2.70 7.30 13.57
N LEU A 156 1.70 8.17 13.76
CA LEU A 156 1.94 9.60 13.96
C LEU A 156 2.81 9.85 15.18
N ASN A 157 2.56 9.12 16.27
CA ASN A 157 3.37 9.19 17.49
C ASN A 157 4.81 8.71 17.24
N ALA A 158 4.98 7.59 16.54
CA ALA A 158 6.31 7.05 16.23
C ALA A 158 7.11 7.97 15.31
N VAL A 159 6.46 8.56 14.30
CA VAL A 159 7.11 9.55 13.40
C VAL A 159 7.55 10.78 14.21
N LYS A 160 6.71 11.27 15.11
CA LYS A 160 7.07 12.38 15.99
C LYS A 160 8.30 12.05 16.83
N ARG A 161 8.34 10.88 17.46
CA ARG A 161 9.50 10.45 18.26
C ARG A 161 10.76 10.29 17.41
N ALA A 162 10.62 9.70 16.21
CA ALA A 162 11.75 9.61 15.28
C ALA A 162 12.33 11.00 15.00
N LYS A 163 11.46 11.97 14.73
CA LYS A 163 11.84 13.36 14.50
C LYS A 163 12.53 13.98 15.75
N ASP A 164 11.99 13.72 16.93
CA ASP A 164 12.56 14.24 18.18
C ASP A 164 13.98 13.68 18.46
N TYR A 165 14.25 12.41 18.12
CA TYR A 165 15.53 11.75 18.38
C TYR A 165 16.57 11.93 17.27
N TYR A 166 16.14 11.96 16.00
CA TYR A 166 17.04 11.90 14.85
C TYR A 166 16.98 13.16 13.98
N GLY A 167 16.11 14.10 14.33
CA GLY A 167 15.93 15.32 13.55
C GLY A 167 14.96 15.12 12.38
N ASP A 168 14.97 16.06 11.46
CA ASP A 168 13.99 16.14 10.37
C ASP A 168 14.42 15.27 9.17
N LEU A 169 14.16 13.98 9.28
CA LEU A 169 14.46 12.97 8.26
C LEU A 169 13.38 12.94 7.17
N ASP A 170 13.75 12.48 5.98
CA ASP A 170 12.78 12.12 4.95
C ASP A 170 11.92 10.93 5.43
N ILE A 171 10.68 10.83 4.93
CA ILE A 171 9.76 9.74 5.27
C ILE A 171 9.55 8.86 4.04
N MET A 172 9.77 7.56 4.18
CA MET A 172 9.50 6.57 3.15
C MET A 172 8.39 5.65 3.62
N VAL A 173 7.33 5.53 2.84
CA VAL A 173 6.16 4.72 3.20
C VAL A 173 6.03 3.58 2.19
N THR A 174 5.90 2.36 2.70
CA THR A 174 5.85 1.16 1.86
C THR A 174 4.81 0.16 2.35
N GLY A 175 4.47 -0.78 1.50
CA GLY A 175 3.57 -1.88 1.83
C GLY A 175 3.20 -2.68 0.59
N HIS A 176 2.84 -3.92 0.81
CA HIS A 176 2.40 -4.86 -0.21
C HIS A 176 0.88 -5.05 -0.13
N SER A 177 0.22 -5.20 -1.28
CA SER A 177 -1.20 -5.55 -1.31
C SER A 177 -2.06 -4.49 -0.59
N MET A 178 -2.92 -4.89 0.35
CA MET A 178 -3.68 -3.98 1.23
C MET A 178 -2.76 -3.03 2.01
N GLY A 179 -1.55 -3.48 2.37
CA GLY A 179 -0.55 -2.62 3.02
C GLY A 179 -0.15 -1.43 2.14
N GLY A 180 -0.09 -1.63 0.82
CA GLY A 180 0.15 -0.55 -0.13
C GLY A 180 -0.99 0.48 -0.15
N ALA A 181 -2.23 0.02 -0.02
CA ALA A 181 -3.39 0.90 0.10
C ALA A 181 -3.31 1.77 1.37
N MET A 182 -2.97 1.17 2.50
CA MET A 182 -2.80 1.88 3.78
C MET A 182 -1.60 2.84 3.72
N ALA A 183 -0.50 2.44 3.08
CA ALA A 183 0.69 3.27 2.87
C ALA A 183 0.33 4.57 2.12
N ALA A 184 -0.51 4.46 1.10
CA ALA A 184 -0.96 5.63 0.34
C ALA A 184 -1.80 6.59 1.21
N PHE A 185 -2.76 6.08 2.00
CA PHE A 185 -3.55 6.92 2.91
C PHE A 185 -2.66 7.54 4.00
N CYS A 186 -1.69 6.81 4.53
CA CYS A 186 -0.73 7.30 5.52
C CYS A 186 0.09 8.47 4.96
N ALA A 187 0.64 8.30 3.77
CA ALA A 187 1.45 9.34 3.13
C ALA A 187 0.63 10.62 2.86
N LEU A 188 -0.61 10.45 2.42
CA LEU A 188 -1.52 11.58 2.19
C LEU A 188 -1.84 12.31 3.50
N ASP A 189 -2.15 11.58 4.56
CA ASP A 189 -2.42 12.13 5.90
C ASP A 189 -1.20 12.91 6.43
N LEU A 190 -0.02 12.30 6.34
CA LEU A 190 1.22 12.95 6.76
C LEU A 190 1.43 14.26 6.00
N THR A 191 1.31 14.23 4.68
CA THR A 191 1.59 15.40 3.83
C THR A 191 0.57 16.52 4.05
N VAL A 192 -0.71 16.19 4.17
CA VAL A 192 -1.78 17.19 4.28
C VAL A 192 -1.87 17.77 5.70
N ASN A 193 -1.65 16.94 6.72
CA ASN A 193 -1.96 17.30 8.10
C ASN A 193 -0.73 17.54 8.99
N HIS A 194 0.47 17.11 8.58
CA HIS A 194 1.65 17.12 9.46
C HIS A 194 2.90 17.78 8.83
N GLU A 195 2.81 18.20 7.57
CA GLU A 195 3.83 18.97 6.84
C GLU A 195 5.27 18.44 7.00
N PRO A 196 5.53 17.16 6.70
CA PRO A 196 6.90 16.64 6.75
C PRO A 196 7.76 17.22 5.63
N LYS A 197 9.08 17.15 5.79
CA LYS A 197 10.03 17.67 4.80
C LYS A 197 9.85 17.03 3.42
N ASN A 198 9.91 15.71 3.36
CA ASN A 198 9.68 14.93 2.14
C ASN A 198 8.95 13.63 2.48
N VAL A 199 7.97 13.27 1.67
CA VAL A 199 7.33 11.96 1.75
C VAL A 199 7.50 11.26 0.40
N MET A 200 8.05 10.06 0.43
CA MET A 200 8.14 9.14 -0.69
C MET A 200 7.30 7.90 -0.43
N VAL A 201 6.60 7.44 -1.43
CA VAL A 201 5.80 6.21 -1.35
C VAL A 201 6.29 5.23 -2.41
N MET A 202 6.52 4.00 -2.01
CA MET A 202 6.74 2.92 -2.97
C MET A 202 5.97 1.68 -2.50
N THR A 203 5.05 1.22 -3.32
CA THR A 203 4.16 0.11 -2.98
C THR A 203 4.29 -1.03 -3.98
N PHE A 204 3.95 -2.24 -3.55
CA PHE A 204 4.09 -3.47 -4.33
C PHE A 204 2.73 -4.16 -4.42
N GLY A 205 2.24 -4.42 -5.63
CA GLY A 205 0.95 -5.08 -5.82
C GLY A 205 -0.23 -4.32 -5.20
N GLN A 206 -0.18 -3.00 -5.18
CA GLN A 206 -1.22 -2.18 -4.57
C GLN A 206 -2.51 -2.20 -5.39
N PRO A 207 -3.69 -2.42 -4.77
CA PRO A 207 -4.97 -2.27 -5.46
C PRO A 207 -5.32 -0.80 -5.73
N ARG A 208 -6.33 -0.56 -6.56
CA ARG A 208 -6.93 0.78 -6.70
C ARG A 208 -7.65 1.16 -5.41
N ILE A 209 -7.52 2.41 -5.00
CA ILE A 209 -8.07 2.84 -3.69
C ILE A 209 -9.10 3.96 -3.78
N GLY A 210 -9.27 4.55 -4.96
CA GLY A 210 -10.25 5.62 -5.15
C GLY A 210 -10.51 5.90 -6.62
N ASN A 211 -11.35 6.88 -6.89
CA ASN A 211 -11.70 7.29 -8.25
C ASN A 211 -10.67 8.27 -8.85
N ALA A 212 -10.91 8.72 -10.08
CA ALA A 212 -10.01 9.64 -10.78
C ALA A 212 -9.85 10.98 -10.04
N ALA A 213 -10.90 11.48 -9.40
CA ALA A 213 -10.82 12.72 -8.62
C ALA A 213 -9.91 12.54 -7.39
N PHE A 214 -10.03 11.40 -6.69
CA PHE A 214 -9.13 11.07 -5.58
C PHE A 214 -7.68 10.89 -6.08
N SER A 215 -7.49 10.17 -7.18
CA SER A 215 -6.16 9.98 -7.79
C SER A 215 -5.50 11.32 -8.12
N PHE A 216 -6.25 12.25 -8.69
CA PHE A 216 -5.77 13.60 -9.01
C PHE A 216 -5.36 14.37 -7.73
N TYR A 217 -6.21 14.35 -6.71
CA TYR A 217 -5.93 14.98 -5.42
C TYR A 217 -4.67 14.37 -4.77
N TYR A 218 -4.59 13.07 -4.73
CA TYR A 218 -3.46 12.33 -4.16
C TYR A 218 -2.13 12.74 -4.82
N ARG A 219 -2.07 12.70 -6.15
CA ARG A 219 -0.82 13.02 -6.87
C ARG A 219 -0.34 14.47 -6.69
N GLN A 220 -1.25 15.38 -6.35
CA GLN A 220 -0.86 16.78 -6.07
C GLN A 220 -0.19 16.92 -4.71
N HIS A 221 -0.56 16.08 -3.74
CA HIS A 221 -0.03 16.15 -2.37
C HIS A 221 1.13 15.19 -2.14
N VAL A 222 1.09 14.02 -2.80
CA VAL A 222 2.14 12.99 -2.67
C VAL A 222 2.71 12.67 -4.07
N PRO A 223 3.36 13.64 -4.72
CA PRO A 223 3.84 13.44 -6.09
C PRO A 223 4.96 12.41 -6.18
N ASN A 224 5.71 12.18 -5.10
CA ASN A 224 6.82 11.22 -5.07
C ASN A 224 6.30 9.81 -4.72
N THR A 225 5.41 9.28 -5.57
CA THR A 225 4.80 7.96 -5.42
C THR A 225 5.15 7.06 -6.60
N ILE A 226 5.57 5.83 -6.30
CA ILE A 226 5.80 4.76 -7.28
C ILE A 226 5.02 3.53 -6.83
N ARG A 227 4.22 2.98 -7.73
CA ARG A 227 3.53 1.70 -7.55
C ARG A 227 4.23 0.66 -8.42
N VAL A 228 4.78 -0.38 -7.80
CA VAL A 228 5.40 -1.48 -8.53
C VAL A 228 4.35 -2.58 -8.75
N THR A 229 4.23 -3.03 -9.99
CA THR A 229 3.36 -4.15 -10.40
C THR A 229 4.22 -5.26 -10.99
N HIS A 230 3.75 -6.51 -10.97
CA HIS A 230 4.56 -7.66 -11.37
C HIS A 230 3.74 -8.61 -12.26
N GLU A 231 4.30 -8.93 -13.43
CA GLU A 231 3.78 -9.95 -14.36
C GLU A 231 2.25 -9.83 -14.55
N HIS A 232 1.51 -10.87 -14.15
CA HIS A 232 0.05 -10.98 -14.24
C HIS A 232 -0.62 -10.82 -12.86
N ASP A 233 0.00 -10.12 -11.93
CA ASP A 233 -0.56 -9.89 -10.59
C ASP A 233 -1.99 -9.36 -10.69
N ILE A 234 -2.94 -10.08 -10.10
CA ILE A 234 -4.37 -9.73 -10.16
C ILE A 234 -4.71 -8.47 -9.34
N VAL A 235 -4.01 -8.22 -8.24
CA VAL A 235 -4.43 -7.22 -7.25
C VAL A 235 -4.38 -5.78 -7.79
N PRO A 236 -3.35 -5.35 -8.54
CA PRO A 236 -3.38 -4.01 -9.15
C PRO A 236 -4.54 -3.82 -10.16
N HIS A 237 -5.13 -4.90 -10.67
CA HIS A 237 -6.30 -4.81 -11.54
C HIS A 237 -7.60 -4.58 -10.77
N LEU A 238 -7.56 -4.67 -9.42
CA LEU A 238 -8.74 -4.61 -8.56
C LEU A 238 -8.74 -3.36 -7.66
N PRO A 239 -9.93 -2.85 -7.28
CA PRO A 239 -11.21 -3.10 -7.93
C PRO A 239 -11.17 -2.70 -9.41
N PRO A 240 -12.06 -3.22 -10.26
CA PRO A 240 -11.94 -3.03 -11.70
C PRO A 240 -12.01 -1.58 -12.16
N TYR A 241 -11.25 -1.28 -13.21
CA TYR A 241 -11.32 -0.03 -13.95
C TYR A 241 -12.30 -0.20 -15.12
N TYR A 242 -13.42 0.50 -15.06
CA TYR A 242 -14.44 0.47 -16.12
C TYR A 242 -14.35 1.76 -16.93
N SER A 243 -13.74 1.71 -18.09
CA SER A 243 -13.55 2.87 -18.96
C SER A 243 -14.87 3.53 -19.40
N TYR A 244 -15.97 2.77 -19.38
CA TYR A 244 -17.31 3.26 -19.78
C TYR A 244 -17.99 4.13 -18.72
N PHE A 245 -17.56 4.03 -17.45
CA PHE A 245 -18.17 4.78 -16.34
C PHE A 245 -17.08 5.50 -15.54
N PRO A 246 -16.37 6.46 -16.17
CA PRO A 246 -15.18 7.04 -15.54
C PRO A 246 -15.44 7.77 -14.22
N GLN A 247 -16.68 8.23 -13.99
CA GLN A 247 -17.05 8.91 -12.75
C GLN A 247 -17.29 7.95 -11.59
N LYS A 248 -17.56 6.68 -11.88
CA LYS A 248 -17.89 5.65 -10.87
C LYS A 248 -16.85 4.54 -10.81
N THR A 249 -15.80 4.61 -11.61
CA THR A 249 -14.76 3.59 -11.65
C THR A 249 -13.61 3.92 -10.73
N TYR A 250 -12.95 2.91 -10.23
CA TYR A 250 -11.66 3.07 -9.56
C TYR A 250 -10.57 3.48 -10.56
N HIS A 251 -9.59 4.21 -10.07
CA HIS A 251 -8.50 4.72 -10.89
C HIS A 251 -7.20 4.77 -10.08
N HIS A 252 -6.13 4.27 -10.64
CA HIS A 252 -4.81 4.40 -10.02
C HIS A 252 -4.26 5.82 -10.17
N PHE A 253 -3.48 6.24 -9.18
CA PHE A 253 -2.61 7.40 -9.32
C PHE A 253 -1.27 6.98 -9.93
N PRO A 254 -0.58 7.88 -10.67
CA PRO A 254 0.75 7.59 -11.18
C PRO A 254 1.79 7.60 -10.03
N ARG A 255 2.94 7.00 -10.17
CA ARG A 255 3.52 6.38 -11.35
C ARG A 255 3.58 4.87 -11.16
N GLU A 256 3.40 4.11 -12.24
CA GLU A 256 3.58 2.67 -12.23
C GLU A 256 4.97 2.31 -12.75
N VAL A 257 5.57 1.27 -12.16
CA VAL A 257 6.72 0.53 -12.70
C VAL A 257 6.31 -0.93 -12.80
N TRP A 258 6.28 -1.47 -14.02
CA TRP A 258 5.86 -2.85 -14.28
C TRP A 258 7.06 -3.77 -14.46
N LEU A 259 7.13 -4.79 -13.61
CA LEU A 259 8.15 -5.85 -13.68
C LEU A 259 7.58 -7.01 -14.51
N TYR A 260 8.32 -7.42 -15.52
CA TYR A 260 7.92 -8.59 -16.29
C TYR A 260 9.15 -9.28 -16.90
N ASN A 261 8.98 -10.53 -17.27
CA ASN A 261 10.05 -11.33 -17.83
C ASN A 261 9.86 -11.47 -19.35
N ILE A 262 10.96 -11.35 -20.10
CA ILE A 262 10.98 -11.67 -21.52
C ILE A 262 12.06 -12.69 -21.79
N GLY A 263 11.80 -13.61 -22.69
CA GLY A 263 12.80 -14.61 -23.06
C GLY A 263 12.21 -15.95 -23.45
N VAL A 264 13.09 -16.88 -23.79
CA VAL A 264 12.73 -18.24 -24.19
C VAL A 264 13.71 -19.21 -23.54
N GLY A 265 13.16 -20.26 -22.95
CA GLY A 265 13.97 -21.31 -22.30
C GLY A 265 14.78 -20.77 -21.13
N SER A 266 16.10 -20.96 -21.17
CA SER A 266 17.02 -20.50 -20.12
C SER A 266 17.43 -19.04 -20.25
N LEU A 267 17.08 -18.37 -21.37
CA LEU A 267 17.41 -16.96 -21.61
C LEU A 267 16.20 -16.09 -21.22
N VAL A 268 16.12 -15.79 -19.94
CA VAL A 268 15.05 -14.94 -19.38
C VAL A 268 15.66 -13.64 -18.83
N TYR A 269 15.11 -12.53 -19.26
CA TYR A 269 15.52 -11.20 -18.82
C TYR A 269 14.36 -10.54 -18.06
N ARG A 270 14.63 -10.04 -16.90
CA ARG A 270 13.66 -9.21 -16.15
C ARG A 270 13.69 -7.78 -16.69
N VAL A 271 12.53 -7.25 -16.99
CA VAL A 271 12.34 -5.89 -17.47
C VAL A 271 11.62 -5.07 -16.39
N GLU A 272 12.07 -3.85 -16.17
CA GLU A 272 11.44 -2.87 -15.29
C GLU A 272 10.98 -1.70 -16.18
N LYS A 273 9.72 -1.73 -16.56
CA LYS A 273 9.15 -0.72 -17.45
C LYS A 273 8.53 0.41 -16.63
N VAL A 274 9.10 1.59 -16.75
CA VAL A 274 8.51 2.81 -16.15
C VAL A 274 7.39 3.27 -17.08
N CYS A 275 6.19 3.30 -16.55
CA CYS A 275 4.96 3.59 -17.29
C CYS A 275 4.74 5.10 -17.47
N ASP A 276 3.70 5.47 -18.21
CA ASP A 276 3.33 6.86 -18.39
C ASP A 276 2.80 7.50 -17.09
N GLY A 277 2.49 8.76 -17.12
CA GLY A 277 2.02 9.49 -15.94
C GLY A 277 0.51 9.48 -15.74
N THR A 278 -0.23 8.53 -16.36
CA THR A 278 -1.70 8.49 -16.26
C THR A 278 -2.18 7.72 -15.04
N GLY A 279 -1.44 6.69 -14.63
CA GLY A 279 -1.87 5.73 -13.62
C GLY A 279 -2.56 4.50 -14.20
N GLU A 280 -3.06 4.59 -15.43
CA GLU A 280 -3.76 3.51 -16.14
C GLU A 280 -3.16 3.29 -17.54
N ASP A 281 -1.84 3.21 -17.63
CA ASP A 281 -1.10 3.04 -18.88
C ASP A 281 -1.52 1.73 -19.57
N PRO A 282 -2.10 1.78 -20.79
CA PRO A 282 -2.51 0.57 -21.48
C PRO A 282 -1.35 -0.30 -21.96
N ASP A 283 -0.13 0.23 -21.97
CA ASP A 283 1.07 -0.49 -22.41
C ASP A 283 1.87 -1.08 -21.23
N CYS A 284 1.39 -0.93 -19.99
CA CYS A 284 2.01 -1.50 -18.77
C CYS A 284 1.24 -2.70 -18.24
N SER A 285 1.12 -2.88 -16.92
CA SER A 285 0.44 -4.07 -16.36
C SER A 285 -0.98 -4.25 -16.92
N ARG A 286 -1.63 -3.15 -17.26
CA ARG A 286 -2.96 -3.17 -17.87
C ARG A 286 -2.99 -3.84 -19.26
N SER A 287 -1.84 -4.02 -19.92
CA SER A 287 -1.74 -4.72 -21.21
C SER A 287 -1.99 -6.22 -21.10
N VAL A 288 -1.89 -6.77 -19.88
CA VAL A 288 -2.09 -8.20 -19.63
C VAL A 288 -3.30 -8.43 -18.72
N SER A 289 -3.86 -9.63 -18.79
CA SER A 289 -4.91 -10.02 -17.85
C SER A 289 -4.28 -10.32 -16.50
N GLY A 290 -4.66 -9.59 -15.48
CA GLY A 290 -4.26 -9.86 -14.10
C GLY A 290 -5.04 -11.06 -13.57
N THR A 291 -4.43 -12.22 -13.57
CA THR A 291 -5.09 -13.47 -13.20
C THR A 291 -4.27 -14.30 -12.21
N SER A 292 -3.09 -13.82 -11.81
CA SER A 292 -2.15 -14.59 -11.01
C SER A 292 -2.07 -14.08 -9.57
N VAL A 293 -2.49 -14.89 -8.62
CA VAL A 293 -2.22 -14.69 -7.19
C VAL A 293 -0.74 -15.00 -6.90
N SER A 294 -0.16 -15.98 -7.59
CA SER A 294 1.26 -16.31 -7.41
C SER A 294 2.19 -15.12 -7.72
N ASP A 295 1.89 -14.38 -8.81
CA ASP A 295 2.70 -13.20 -9.16
C ASP A 295 2.52 -12.07 -8.15
N HIS A 296 1.38 -12.05 -7.46
CA HIS A 296 1.11 -11.12 -6.37
C HIS A 296 2.05 -11.34 -5.18
N LEU A 297 2.44 -12.57 -4.93
CA LEU A 297 3.23 -12.92 -3.74
C LEU A 297 4.73 -12.68 -3.90
N HIS A 298 5.21 -12.37 -5.12
CA HIS A 298 6.65 -12.29 -5.41
C HIS A 298 7.01 -10.99 -6.11
N TYR A 299 7.91 -10.22 -5.49
CA TYR A 299 8.45 -8.98 -6.06
C TYR A 299 9.95 -8.94 -5.83
N TYR A 300 10.74 -8.70 -6.87
CA TYR A 300 12.22 -8.65 -6.83
C TYR A 300 12.87 -9.92 -6.29
N GLY A 301 12.18 -11.05 -6.37
CA GLY A 301 12.67 -12.31 -5.81
C GLY A 301 12.37 -12.48 -4.32
N VAL A 302 11.70 -11.50 -3.71
CA VAL A 302 11.26 -11.55 -2.31
C VAL A 302 9.86 -12.18 -2.25
N ASP A 303 9.69 -13.16 -1.35
CA ASP A 303 8.39 -13.72 -1.01
C ASP A 303 7.72 -12.81 0.03
N LEU A 304 6.66 -12.13 -0.40
CA LEU A 304 5.97 -11.13 0.41
C LEU A 304 5.01 -11.73 1.44
N MET A 305 4.82 -13.04 1.43
CA MET A 305 4.01 -13.72 2.45
C MET A 305 4.85 -14.29 3.60
N GLY A 306 6.16 -14.24 3.48
CA GLY A 306 7.04 -14.61 4.56
C GLY A 306 7.12 -16.12 4.86
N THR A 307 6.83 -16.95 3.88
CA THR A 307 6.81 -18.41 4.07
C THR A 307 8.20 -19.04 3.90
N THR A 308 9.19 -18.31 3.39
CA THR A 308 10.53 -18.83 3.13
C THR A 308 11.57 -18.18 4.06
N TRP A 309 12.71 -18.86 4.22
CA TRP A 309 13.84 -18.37 5.01
C TRP A 309 14.48 -17.09 4.44
N ARG A 310 14.19 -16.76 3.19
CA ARG A 310 14.65 -15.53 2.54
C ARG A 310 13.77 -14.31 2.87
N SER A 311 12.61 -14.55 3.48
CA SER A 311 11.70 -13.44 3.84
C SER A 311 12.30 -12.67 5.01
N CYS A 312 12.37 -11.36 4.88
CA CYS A 312 12.75 -10.47 5.95
C CYS A 312 11.66 -10.48 7.04
N GLY A 313 12.04 -10.86 8.25
CA GLY A 313 11.10 -10.96 9.37
C GLY A 313 11.49 -10.05 10.52
N ILE A 314 10.51 -9.49 11.17
CA ILE A 314 10.75 -8.87 12.47
C ILE A 314 10.77 -10.00 13.52
N VAL A 315 11.97 -10.32 13.98
CA VAL A 315 12.17 -11.27 15.07
C VAL A 315 12.20 -10.49 16.37
N MET A 316 11.42 -10.87 17.32
CA MET A 316 11.31 -10.14 18.58
C MET A 316 11.98 -10.92 19.73
N ASP A 317 12.67 -10.25 20.66
CA ASP A 317 13.39 -10.79 21.82
C ASP A 317 12.42 -11.16 22.98
N SER A 318 12.80 -12.16 23.78
CA SER A 318 12.10 -12.56 25.01
C SER A 318 11.90 -11.40 26.01
N HIS A 319 12.71 -10.35 25.94
CA HIS A 319 12.61 -9.17 26.80
C HIS A 319 11.51 -8.19 26.36
N VAL A 320 10.83 -8.43 25.27
CA VAL A 320 9.77 -7.54 24.73
C VAL A 320 8.57 -7.40 25.67
N LYS A 321 8.40 -8.32 26.60
CA LYS A 321 7.37 -8.16 27.66
C LYS A 321 7.51 -6.83 28.42
N GLU A 322 8.73 -6.26 28.45
CA GLU A 322 8.97 -4.96 29.07
C GLU A 322 8.47 -3.78 28.24
N TYR A 323 8.35 -3.95 26.93
CA TYR A 323 8.03 -2.90 25.98
C TYR A 323 6.63 -3.04 25.35
N GLY A 324 6.00 -4.19 25.52
CA GLY A 324 4.70 -4.49 24.94
C GLY A 324 3.55 -4.16 25.89
N LYS A 325 2.55 -3.43 25.44
CA LYS A 325 1.32 -3.20 26.19
C LYS A 325 0.11 -3.54 25.33
N THR A 326 -0.87 -4.16 25.95
CA THR A 326 -2.10 -4.57 25.29
C THR A 326 -3.25 -3.72 25.80
N ASP A 327 -4.07 -3.20 24.92
CA ASP A 327 -5.27 -2.45 25.29
C ASP A 327 -6.43 -3.41 25.68
N ILE A 328 -7.56 -2.83 26.06
CA ILE A 328 -8.75 -3.60 26.48
C ILE A 328 -9.35 -4.43 25.32
N LYS A 329 -8.99 -4.12 24.09
CA LYS A 329 -9.43 -4.85 22.88
C LYS A 329 -8.42 -5.92 22.44
N GLY A 330 -7.27 -6.02 23.12
CA GLY A 330 -6.22 -6.96 22.78
C GLY A 330 -5.19 -6.41 21.77
N ASN A 331 -5.31 -5.17 21.33
CA ASN A 331 -4.34 -4.56 20.42
C ASN A 331 -3.00 -4.38 21.12
N ILE A 332 -1.93 -4.74 20.44
CA ILE A 332 -0.58 -4.69 21.00
C ILE A 332 0.18 -3.52 20.37
N VAL A 333 0.76 -2.70 21.22
CA VAL A 333 1.74 -1.69 20.81
C VAL A 333 3.06 -2.03 21.48
N LEU A 334 4.09 -2.20 20.68
CA LEU A 334 5.47 -2.43 21.12
C LEU A 334 6.28 -1.18 20.84
N SER A 335 6.76 -0.55 21.90
CA SER A 335 7.55 0.66 21.79
C SER A 335 8.77 0.57 22.69
N ARG A 336 9.94 0.94 22.18
CA ARG A 336 11.15 1.11 22.99
C ARG A 336 11.06 2.33 23.92
N ASP A 337 10.15 3.24 23.63
CA ASP A 337 9.95 4.43 24.48
C ASP A 337 8.84 4.18 25.50
N VAL A 338 9.23 3.99 26.75
CA VAL A 338 8.32 3.80 27.89
C VAL A 338 7.39 5.01 28.08
N ALA A 339 7.80 6.18 27.60
CA ALA A 339 7.02 7.42 27.70
C ALA A 339 6.05 7.62 26.54
N SER A 340 5.89 6.64 25.64
CA SER A 340 4.97 6.72 24.50
C SER A 340 3.55 7.14 24.96
N PRO A 341 2.95 8.17 24.35
CA PRO A 341 1.59 8.61 24.70
C PRO A 341 0.53 7.52 24.59
N ILE A 342 0.69 6.55 23.70
CA ILE A 342 -0.22 5.40 23.59
C ILE A 342 -0.18 4.55 24.88
N LEU A 343 1.00 4.42 25.48
CA LEU A 343 1.18 3.73 26.74
C LEU A 343 0.60 4.53 27.92
N LYS A 344 0.69 5.84 27.89
CA LYS A 344 0.12 6.72 28.93
C LYS A 344 -1.41 6.72 28.93
N LEU A 345 -2.04 6.77 27.76
CA LEU A 345 -3.49 6.72 27.62
C LEU A 345 -4.11 5.47 28.24
N LYS A 346 -3.36 4.38 28.27
CA LYS A 346 -3.78 3.12 28.88
C LYS A 346 -3.79 3.16 30.40
N THR A 347 -2.75 3.74 31.01
CA THR A 347 -2.65 3.83 32.47
C THR A 347 -3.73 4.74 33.06
N GLU A 348 -4.11 5.80 32.39
CA GLU A 348 -5.14 6.72 32.86
C GLU A 348 -6.54 6.09 32.83
N ARG A 349 -6.85 5.23 31.83
CA ARG A 349 -8.15 4.53 31.76
C ARG A 349 -8.29 3.42 32.81
N ASN A 350 -7.19 2.80 33.21
CA ASN A 350 -7.24 1.74 34.25
C ASN A 350 -7.25 2.30 35.68
N GLY A 351 -6.75 3.53 35.85
CA GLY A 351 -6.73 4.19 37.16
C GLY A 351 -8.09 4.79 37.60
N GLY A 352 -9.03 4.92 36.67
CA GLY A 352 -10.32 5.56 36.91
C GLY A 352 -11.46 4.64 37.36
N ARG A 353 -11.19 3.35 37.64
CA ARG A 353 -12.26 2.39 37.97
C ARG A 353 -12.21 1.80 39.41
N ASN A 354 -11.39 2.36 40.29
CA ASN A 354 -11.34 1.90 41.68
C ASN A 354 -11.80 2.98 42.67
N GLU A 355 -12.92 3.62 42.37
CA GLU A 355 -13.67 4.35 43.41
C GLU A 355 -15.15 4.35 43.03
N VAL A 356 -15.87 3.42 43.59
CA VAL A 356 -17.19 3.45 44.28
C VAL A 356 -17.59 2.03 44.61
#